data_15b0677041f9d4a7081345e4cd99cc30
#
_entry.id   15b0677041f9d4a7081345e4cd99cc30
#
_cell.length_a   1.000
_cell.length_b   1.000
_cell.length_c   1.000
_cell.angle_alpha   90.00
_cell.angle_beta   90.00
_cell.angle_gamma   90.00
#
_symmetry.space_group_name_H-M   'P 1'
#
loop_
_entity.id
_entity.type
_entity.pdbx_description
1 polymer ?
#
loop_
_entity_poly.entity_id
_entity_poly.type
_entity_poly.pdbx_seq_one_letter_code
_entity_poly.pdbx_strand_id
1 'polypeptide(L)'
;MQHSIFKLFPVLLLSFSLNAYEFVLEPTPEINKLVDFKASELCELSKNTQKYIESVPEDKFAVHAGTVFDNIISMKDVERTLGFICSTYREDVRSNRESRLHDSNFIKAHFNFYHWKPDLITAREIAGKSTNKIKSRLLNNIPQDSIFLTKYYTKLLDGSPIKTKKYNQALYTLPVDEINLTLEQAEALKPQLIRYSYTRQQIIDGALIHNNKVKALIWITEEALHDVLLQGTGVVKVEGEIRYFNVHRNNAIAYDYAVGKREQGRYWYFIEVPSIMGYGQKQENKIALKPQVTFAGNVKQLGLGKLFMVSYERNNENISRVGILADQGGAFDGNLFQLDMLVNSYTGWNDYYKANKHLPDYAKAWLMLVK
;
A
#
# COMPACT_ATOMS: atom_id res chain seq x y z
N MET A 1 48.81 -60.19 -15.63
CA MET A 1 48.64 -58.76 -15.53
C MET A 1 47.22 -58.43 -16.05
N GLN A 2 46.26 -58.30 -15.12
CA GLN A 2 44.89 -57.90 -15.46
C GLN A 2 44.73 -56.39 -15.18
N HIS A 3 44.46 -55.61 -16.23
CA HIS A 3 44.14 -54.19 -16.09
C HIS A 3 42.62 -54.02 -15.90
N SER A 4 42.24 -53.62 -14.70
CA SER A 4 40.86 -53.25 -14.35
C SER A 4 40.62 -51.82 -14.76
N ILE A 5 39.71 -51.58 -15.73
CA ILE A 5 39.33 -50.25 -16.18
C ILE A 5 38.13 -49.79 -15.32
N PHE A 6 38.38 -48.85 -14.41
CA PHE A 6 37.33 -48.15 -13.69
C PHE A 6 36.64 -47.14 -14.62
N LYS A 7 35.38 -47.41 -15.00
CA LYS A 7 34.52 -46.41 -15.69
C LYS A 7 33.96 -45.46 -14.64
N LEU A 8 34.47 -44.21 -14.62
CA LEU A 8 33.81 -43.10 -13.94
C LEU A 8 32.53 -42.71 -14.69
N PHE A 9 31.37 -42.90 -14.05
CA PHE A 9 30.10 -42.27 -14.50
C PHE A 9 30.06 -40.83 -13.98
N PRO A 10 29.85 -39.83 -14.84
CA PRO A 10 29.62 -38.46 -14.35
C PRO A 10 28.22 -38.40 -13.72
N VAL A 11 28.18 -38.14 -12.43
CA VAL A 11 26.94 -37.77 -11.73
C VAL A 11 26.57 -36.34 -12.16
N LEU A 12 25.55 -36.24 -13.03
CA LEU A 12 24.95 -34.98 -13.39
C LEU A 12 24.19 -34.47 -12.16
N LEU A 13 24.78 -33.58 -11.40
CA LEU A 13 24.08 -32.79 -10.36
C LEU A 13 23.16 -31.80 -11.08
N LEU A 14 21.90 -32.18 -11.27
CA LEU A 14 20.83 -31.26 -11.59
C LEU A 14 20.62 -30.34 -10.39
N SER A 15 21.18 -29.15 -10.46
CA SER A 15 20.86 -28.07 -9.52
C SER A 15 19.43 -27.60 -9.77
N PHE A 16 18.47 -28.17 -9.05
CA PHE A 16 17.15 -27.54 -8.93
C PHE A 16 17.34 -26.25 -8.16
N SER A 17 17.24 -25.12 -8.82
CA SER A 17 17.00 -23.86 -8.14
C SER A 17 15.60 -23.94 -7.51
N LEU A 18 15.56 -24.30 -6.21
CA LEU A 18 14.37 -24.14 -5.41
C LEU A 18 14.09 -22.65 -5.33
N ASN A 19 13.08 -22.16 -6.08
CA ASN A 19 12.58 -20.83 -5.88
C ASN A 19 12.11 -20.71 -4.42
N ALA A 20 12.53 -19.65 -3.75
CA ALA A 20 12.22 -19.44 -2.33
C ALA A 20 10.71 -19.09 -2.12
N TYR A 21 9.98 -18.81 -3.19
CA TYR A 21 8.53 -18.54 -3.26
C TYR A 21 7.93 -19.26 -4.47
N GLU A 22 6.62 -19.49 -4.45
CA GLU A 22 5.91 -20.13 -5.57
C GLU A 22 4.45 -19.66 -5.64
N PHE A 23 3.89 -19.60 -6.86
CA PHE A 23 2.46 -19.40 -7.13
C PHE A 23 1.92 -20.63 -7.84
N VAL A 24 1.21 -21.49 -7.12
CA VAL A 24 0.74 -22.79 -7.59
C VAL A 24 -0.74 -22.73 -7.94
N LEU A 25 -1.12 -23.12 -9.16
CA LEU A 25 -2.53 -23.23 -9.54
C LEU A 25 -3.26 -24.22 -8.62
N GLU A 26 -4.29 -23.74 -7.94
CA GLU A 26 -5.16 -24.52 -7.06
C GLU A 26 -6.60 -24.47 -7.59
N PRO A 27 -7.06 -25.52 -8.31
CA PRO A 27 -8.35 -25.50 -8.98
C PRO A 27 -9.56 -25.38 -8.06
N THR A 28 -9.44 -25.84 -6.83
CA THR A 28 -10.55 -25.91 -5.85
C THR A 28 -10.11 -25.40 -4.49
N PRO A 29 -9.81 -24.10 -4.34
CA PRO A 29 -9.43 -23.55 -3.04
C PRO A 29 -10.60 -23.61 -2.06
N GLU A 30 -10.30 -23.82 -0.79
CA GLU A 30 -11.30 -23.71 0.27
C GLU A 30 -11.64 -22.24 0.50
N ILE A 31 -12.73 -21.80 -0.14
CA ILE A 31 -13.31 -20.48 0.06
C ILE A 31 -14.62 -20.66 0.81
N ASN A 32 -14.70 -20.20 2.04
CA ASN A 32 -15.92 -20.32 2.81
C ASN A 32 -16.71 -19.01 2.76
N LYS A 33 -16.53 -18.13 3.70
CA LYS A 33 -17.31 -16.91 3.82
C LYS A 33 -16.52 -15.70 3.32
N LEU A 34 -16.98 -15.10 2.23
CA LEU A 34 -16.42 -13.87 1.68
C LEU A 34 -17.06 -12.67 2.37
N VAL A 35 -16.33 -12.03 3.28
CA VAL A 35 -16.84 -10.96 4.16
C VAL A 35 -15.80 -9.87 4.40
N ASP A 36 -16.19 -8.86 5.17
CA ASP A 36 -15.34 -7.76 5.65
C ASP A 36 -14.78 -6.87 4.53
N PHE A 37 -15.49 -6.78 3.41
CA PHE A 37 -15.20 -5.79 2.37
C PHE A 37 -16.51 -5.32 1.72
N LYS A 38 -16.47 -4.17 1.07
CA LYS A 38 -17.59 -3.66 0.27
C LYS A 38 -17.28 -3.80 -1.21
N ALA A 39 -18.17 -4.46 -1.94
CA ALA A 39 -18.00 -4.64 -3.39
C ALA A 39 -17.93 -3.31 -4.16
N SER A 40 -18.62 -2.26 -3.67
CA SER A 40 -18.52 -0.89 -4.21
C SER A 40 -17.10 -0.31 -4.09
N GLU A 41 -16.46 -0.48 -2.92
CA GLU A 41 -15.11 0.01 -2.67
C GLU A 41 -14.07 -0.79 -3.46
N LEU A 42 -14.28 -2.12 -3.61
CA LEU A 42 -13.42 -2.96 -4.44
C LEU A 42 -13.50 -2.54 -5.92
N CYS A 43 -14.70 -2.25 -6.45
CA CYS A 43 -14.87 -1.71 -7.80
C CYS A 43 -14.23 -0.33 -7.95
N GLU A 44 -14.39 0.58 -6.99
CA GLU A 44 -13.80 1.91 -7.06
C GLU A 44 -12.27 1.83 -7.05
N LEU A 45 -11.67 1.03 -6.16
CA LEU A 45 -10.23 0.79 -6.15
C LEU A 45 -9.73 0.16 -7.46
N SER A 46 -10.49 -0.80 -8.01
CA SER A 46 -10.18 -1.39 -9.32
C SER A 46 -10.08 -0.34 -10.42
N LYS A 47 -11.06 0.57 -10.51
CA LYS A 47 -11.03 1.68 -11.48
C LYS A 47 -9.85 2.62 -11.27
N ASN A 48 -9.58 2.99 -10.01
CA ASN A 48 -8.48 3.89 -9.68
C ASN A 48 -7.13 3.27 -10.08
N THR A 49 -6.98 1.97 -9.86
CA THR A 49 -5.78 1.22 -10.24
C THR A 49 -5.65 1.09 -11.76
N GLN A 50 -6.74 0.77 -12.47
CA GLN A 50 -6.74 0.75 -13.95
C GLN A 50 -6.37 2.11 -14.53
N LYS A 51 -6.96 3.19 -14.01
CA LYS A 51 -6.64 4.55 -14.43
C LYS A 51 -5.14 4.86 -14.30
N TYR A 52 -4.50 4.41 -13.21
CA TYR A 52 -3.05 4.55 -13.05
C TYR A 52 -2.30 3.77 -14.12
N ILE A 53 -2.60 2.48 -14.29
CA ILE A 53 -1.97 1.60 -15.28
C ILE A 53 -2.05 2.19 -16.69
N GLU A 54 -3.22 2.73 -17.07
CA GLU A 54 -3.46 3.34 -18.37
C GLU A 54 -2.75 4.70 -18.53
N SER A 55 -2.66 5.50 -17.47
CA SER A 55 -2.12 6.86 -17.54
C SER A 55 -0.59 6.94 -17.38
N VAL A 56 0.05 5.91 -16.85
CA VAL A 56 1.51 5.85 -16.60
C VAL A 56 2.11 4.52 -17.07
N PRO A 57 1.92 4.12 -18.36
CA PRO A 57 2.41 2.84 -18.85
C PRO A 57 3.94 2.73 -18.90
N GLU A 58 4.64 3.85 -18.83
CA GLU A 58 6.11 3.94 -18.74
C GLU A 58 6.66 3.61 -17.35
N ASP A 59 5.83 3.51 -16.31
CA ASP A 59 6.27 3.11 -14.96
C ASP A 59 6.60 1.62 -14.88
N LYS A 60 7.78 1.26 -15.41
CA LYS A 60 8.27 -0.13 -15.43
C LYS A 60 8.54 -0.73 -14.05
N PHE A 61 8.57 0.09 -13.01
CA PHE A 61 8.73 -0.38 -11.65
C PHE A 61 7.46 -1.06 -11.12
N ALA A 62 6.28 -0.59 -11.54
CA ALA A 62 5.00 -1.00 -10.99
C ALA A 62 4.00 -1.53 -12.03
N VAL A 63 4.07 -1.02 -13.28
CA VAL A 63 3.13 -1.38 -14.36
C VAL A 63 3.73 -2.51 -15.20
N HIS A 64 3.57 -3.73 -14.69
CA HIS A 64 4.00 -4.97 -15.35
C HIS A 64 3.22 -6.18 -14.81
N ALA A 65 3.29 -7.28 -15.52
CA ALA A 65 2.59 -8.51 -15.16
C ALA A 65 3.06 -9.12 -13.82
N GLY A 66 4.26 -8.76 -13.39
CA GLY A 66 4.97 -9.30 -12.23
C GLY A 66 6.13 -10.18 -12.67
N THR A 67 7.32 -9.91 -12.14
CA THR A 67 8.56 -10.64 -12.49
C THR A 67 8.62 -12.03 -11.86
N VAL A 68 7.73 -12.31 -10.92
CA VAL A 68 7.68 -13.55 -10.12
C VAL A 68 6.72 -14.61 -10.66
N PHE A 69 6.04 -14.34 -11.78
CA PHE A 69 5.00 -15.24 -12.28
C PHE A 69 5.40 -16.03 -13.53
N ASP A 70 6.67 -16.03 -13.93
CA ASP A 70 7.25 -16.86 -15.01
C ASP A 70 6.37 -16.95 -16.28
N ASN A 71 5.81 -15.81 -16.71
CA ASN A 71 4.86 -15.70 -17.83
C ASN A 71 3.49 -16.40 -17.64
N ILE A 72 3.15 -16.82 -16.43
CA ILE A 72 1.82 -17.39 -16.12
C ILE A 72 0.72 -16.36 -16.38
N ILE A 73 1.01 -15.07 -16.19
CA ILE A 73 0.06 -13.97 -16.35
C ILE A 73 0.60 -12.85 -17.25
N SER A 74 -0.33 -12.15 -17.91
CA SER A 74 -0.04 -10.95 -18.70
C SER A 74 -0.70 -9.72 -18.07
N MET A 75 -0.28 -8.50 -18.48
CA MET A 75 -1.00 -7.27 -18.10
C MET A 75 -2.45 -7.28 -18.54
N LYS A 76 -2.75 -7.88 -19.69
CA LYS A 76 -4.13 -8.04 -20.18
C LYS A 76 -4.99 -8.88 -19.24
N ASP A 77 -4.44 -9.91 -18.58
CA ASP A 77 -5.16 -10.70 -17.57
C ASP A 77 -5.44 -9.88 -16.32
N VAL A 78 -4.50 -9.01 -15.90
CA VAL A 78 -4.69 -8.07 -14.80
C VAL A 78 -5.81 -7.09 -15.11
N GLU A 79 -5.74 -6.42 -16.25
CA GLU A 79 -6.75 -5.44 -16.70
C GLU A 79 -8.14 -6.08 -16.85
N ARG A 80 -8.21 -7.29 -17.43
CA ARG A 80 -9.45 -8.06 -17.57
C ARG A 80 -10.04 -8.40 -16.20
N THR A 81 -9.20 -8.78 -15.23
CA THR A 81 -9.62 -9.10 -13.86
C THR A 81 -10.17 -7.86 -13.17
N LEU A 82 -9.48 -6.72 -13.24
CA LEU A 82 -9.94 -5.46 -12.67
C LEU A 82 -11.25 -5.00 -13.32
N GLY A 83 -11.37 -5.09 -14.63
CA GLY A 83 -12.60 -4.76 -15.37
C GLY A 83 -13.78 -5.65 -14.99
N PHE A 84 -13.55 -6.96 -14.79
CA PHE A 84 -14.57 -7.94 -14.39
C PHE A 84 -15.17 -7.61 -13.01
N ILE A 85 -14.36 -7.20 -12.03
CA ILE A 85 -14.84 -6.79 -10.69
C ILE A 85 -15.90 -5.69 -10.81
N CYS A 86 -15.60 -4.64 -11.57
CA CYS A 86 -16.51 -3.51 -11.71
C CYS A 86 -17.72 -3.80 -12.60
N SER A 87 -17.59 -4.61 -13.64
CA SER A 87 -18.73 -5.02 -14.48
C SER A 87 -19.72 -5.84 -13.66
N THR A 88 -19.24 -6.82 -12.90
CA THR A 88 -20.06 -7.63 -11.99
C THR A 88 -20.80 -6.79 -10.98
N TYR A 89 -20.10 -5.92 -10.24
CA TYR A 89 -20.72 -5.06 -9.25
C TYR A 89 -21.81 -4.17 -9.86
N ARG A 90 -21.54 -3.51 -11.00
CA ARG A 90 -22.52 -2.63 -11.65
C ARG A 90 -23.76 -3.38 -12.17
N GLU A 91 -23.57 -4.58 -12.68
CA GLU A 91 -24.67 -5.45 -13.11
C GLU A 91 -25.53 -5.85 -11.93
N ASP A 92 -24.93 -6.20 -10.78
CA ASP A 92 -25.65 -6.56 -9.56
C ASP A 92 -26.48 -5.39 -9.02
N VAL A 93 -25.92 -4.18 -9.01
CA VAL A 93 -26.63 -2.95 -8.64
C VAL A 93 -27.82 -2.68 -9.59
N ARG A 94 -27.62 -2.78 -10.91
CA ARG A 94 -28.69 -2.57 -11.89
C ARG A 94 -29.82 -3.60 -11.75
N SER A 95 -29.48 -4.81 -11.34
CA SER A 95 -30.44 -5.90 -11.11
C SER A 95 -31.02 -5.91 -9.71
N ASN A 96 -30.72 -4.91 -8.89
CA ASN A 96 -31.15 -4.78 -7.48
C ASN A 96 -30.92 -6.06 -6.66
N ARG A 97 -29.75 -6.69 -6.80
CA ARG A 97 -29.36 -7.90 -6.07
C ARG A 97 -28.10 -7.66 -5.25
N GLU A 98 -27.88 -8.50 -4.25
CA GLU A 98 -26.61 -8.54 -3.53
C GLU A 98 -25.44 -8.85 -4.48
N SER A 99 -24.28 -8.30 -4.16
CA SER A 99 -23.12 -8.47 -5.03
C SER A 99 -22.63 -9.92 -5.03
N ARG A 100 -22.57 -10.52 -6.21
CA ARG A 100 -22.00 -11.85 -6.44
C ARG A 100 -20.52 -11.95 -6.08
N LEU A 101 -19.83 -10.81 -5.89
CA LEU A 101 -18.48 -10.80 -5.39
C LEU A 101 -18.35 -11.31 -3.94
N HIS A 102 -19.47 -11.46 -3.22
CA HIS A 102 -19.55 -12.13 -1.92
C HIS A 102 -19.97 -13.61 -2.00
N ASP A 103 -20.36 -14.09 -3.18
CA ASP A 103 -20.76 -15.49 -3.39
C ASP A 103 -19.51 -16.34 -3.72
N SER A 104 -19.16 -17.24 -2.81
CA SER A 104 -18.01 -18.13 -2.97
C SER A 104 -18.11 -19.06 -4.21
N ASN A 105 -19.33 -19.49 -4.59
CA ASN A 105 -19.53 -20.32 -5.77
C ASN A 105 -19.31 -19.52 -7.06
N PHE A 106 -19.84 -18.30 -7.08
CA PHE A 106 -19.59 -17.38 -8.20
C PHE A 106 -18.09 -17.10 -8.37
N ILE A 107 -17.39 -16.80 -7.28
CA ILE A 107 -15.95 -16.55 -7.30
C ILE A 107 -15.18 -17.77 -7.78
N LYS A 108 -15.47 -18.98 -7.28
CA LYS A 108 -14.86 -20.24 -7.77
C LYS A 108 -15.12 -20.51 -9.25
N ALA A 109 -16.33 -20.21 -9.71
CA ALA A 109 -16.70 -20.43 -11.13
C ALA A 109 -15.94 -19.51 -12.10
N HIS A 110 -15.65 -18.27 -11.70
CA HIS A 110 -15.16 -17.23 -12.61
C HIS A 110 -13.67 -16.92 -12.47
N PHE A 111 -12.98 -17.42 -11.44
CA PHE A 111 -11.56 -17.13 -11.21
C PHE A 111 -10.70 -18.39 -11.19
N ASN A 112 -9.47 -18.26 -11.70
CA ASN A 112 -8.36 -19.13 -11.40
C ASN A 112 -7.65 -18.62 -10.14
N PHE A 113 -7.17 -19.57 -9.31
CA PHE A 113 -6.51 -19.27 -8.04
C PHE A 113 -5.10 -19.82 -8.07
N TYR A 114 -4.13 -18.97 -7.79
CA TYR A 114 -2.73 -19.34 -7.65
C TYR A 114 -2.32 -19.16 -6.20
N HIS A 115 -2.18 -20.27 -5.47
CA HIS A 115 -1.79 -20.27 -4.06
C HIS A 115 -0.39 -19.71 -3.91
N TRP A 116 -0.24 -18.70 -3.08
CA TRP A 116 1.04 -18.06 -2.80
C TRP A 116 1.76 -18.78 -1.66
N LYS A 117 2.84 -19.48 -1.99
CA LYS A 117 3.80 -20.03 -1.04
C LYS A 117 4.89 -18.99 -0.79
N PRO A 118 5.02 -18.48 0.44
CA PRO A 118 5.88 -17.34 0.72
C PRO A 118 7.37 -17.71 0.77
N ASP A 119 8.22 -16.69 0.54
CA ASP A 119 9.67 -16.76 0.75
C ASP A 119 10.02 -16.76 2.25
N LEU A 120 9.99 -17.93 2.85
CA LEU A 120 10.35 -18.12 4.26
C LEU A 120 11.84 -17.99 4.53
N ILE A 121 12.69 -18.15 3.52
CA ILE A 121 14.16 -18.01 3.66
C ILE A 121 14.46 -16.54 3.94
N THR A 122 14.01 -15.64 3.06
CA THR A 122 14.18 -14.19 3.23
C THR A 122 13.50 -13.68 4.52
N ALA A 123 12.32 -14.21 4.87
CA ALA A 123 11.65 -13.86 6.12
C ALA A 123 12.50 -14.14 7.35
N ARG A 124 13.13 -15.35 7.41
CA ARG A 124 14.02 -15.75 8.52
C ARG A 124 15.33 -14.97 8.56
N GLU A 125 15.90 -14.62 7.40
CA GLU A 125 17.08 -13.76 7.33
C GLU A 125 16.80 -12.37 7.90
N ILE A 126 15.65 -11.77 7.55
CA ILE A 126 15.21 -10.49 8.12
C ILE A 126 14.95 -10.60 9.62
N ALA A 127 14.34 -11.69 10.06
CA ALA A 127 14.11 -11.98 11.49
C ALA A 127 15.43 -12.02 12.28
N GLY A 128 16.45 -12.67 11.72
CA GLY A 128 17.78 -12.79 12.35
C GLY A 128 18.53 -11.45 12.47
N LYS A 129 18.29 -10.52 11.55
CA LYS A 129 18.89 -9.17 11.55
C LYS A 129 18.10 -8.15 12.38
N SER A 130 16.86 -8.48 12.78
CA SER A 130 15.96 -7.55 13.45
C SER A 130 16.28 -7.39 14.94
N THR A 131 16.44 -6.14 15.40
CA THR A 131 16.53 -5.81 16.82
C THR A 131 15.16 -5.81 17.53
N ASN A 132 14.06 -5.78 16.76
CA ASN A 132 12.71 -5.85 17.28
C ASN A 132 12.32 -7.33 17.52
N LYS A 133 12.33 -7.75 18.79
CA LYS A 133 12.00 -9.13 19.20
C LYS A 133 10.61 -9.60 18.75
N ILE A 134 9.62 -8.71 18.72
CA ILE A 134 8.26 -9.05 18.28
C ILE A 134 8.26 -9.32 16.78
N LYS A 135 8.86 -8.44 15.97
CA LYS A 135 9.01 -8.64 14.53
C LYS A 135 9.77 -9.93 14.22
N SER A 136 10.91 -10.17 14.88
CA SER A 136 11.71 -11.38 14.70
C SER A 136 10.88 -12.63 14.98
N ARG A 137 10.14 -12.67 16.10
CA ARG A 137 9.26 -13.80 16.45
C ARG A 137 8.18 -14.03 15.39
N LEU A 138 7.48 -12.98 14.94
CA LEU A 138 6.42 -13.09 13.95
C LEU A 138 6.94 -13.64 12.63
N LEU A 139 8.08 -13.14 12.14
CA LEU A 139 8.68 -13.60 10.88
C LEU A 139 9.16 -15.05 10.95
N ASN A 140 9.71 -15.49 12.08
CA ASN A 140 10.13 -16.89 12.27
C ASN A 140 8.95 -17.87 12.35
N ASN A 141 7.77 -17.39 12.72
CA ASN A 141 6.57 -18.21 12.92
C ASN A 141 5.61 -18.20 11.73
N ILE A 142 5.99 -17.62 10.58
CA ILE A 142 5.15 -17.67 9.37
C ILE A 142 4.94 -19.15 8.99
N PRO A 143 3.69 -19.65 8.90
CA PRO A 143 3.42 -21.02 8.45
C PRO A 143 3.83 -21.24 7.00
N GLN A 144 4.13 -22.48 6.64
CA GLN A 144 4.69 -22.82 5.33
C GLN A 144 3.76 -22.48 4.14
N ASP A 145 2.45 -22.48 4.37
CA ASP A 145 1.40 -22.24 3.36
C ASP A 145 0.68 -20.89 3.54
N SER A 146 1.26 -19.99 4.34
CA SER A 146 0.61 -18.73 4.71
C SER A 146 1.59 -17.58 4.61
N ILE A 147 1.10 -16.42 4.15
CA ILE A 147 1.86 -15.16 4.16
C ILE A 147 1.77 -14.48 5.52
N PHE A 148 2.68 -13.56 5.79
CA PHE A 148 2.58 -12.60 6.87
C PHE A 148 1.60 -11.50 6.47
N LEU A 149 0.46 -11.41 7.17
CA LEU A 149 -0.58 -10.42 6.90
C LEU A 149 -0.51 -9.32 7.95
N THR A 150 0.14 -8.22 7.61
CA THR A 150 0.17 -7.03 8.45
C THR A 150 -0.99 -6.08 8.14
N LYS A 151 -1.17 -5.08 8.99
CA LYS A 151 -2.23 -4.09 8.88
C LYS A 151 -1.64 -2.71 9.10
N TYR A 152 -1.99 -1.77 8.23
CA TYR A 152 -1.64 -0.38 8.39
C TYR A 152 -2.87 0.52 8.39
N TYR A 153 -2.73 1.70 8.95
CA TYR A 153 -3.79 2.68 9.04
C TYR A 153 -3.23 4.10 8.91
N THR A 154 -4.08 5.03 8.50
CA THR A 154 -3.77 6.46 8.57
C THR A 154 -4.30 7.04 9.86
N LYS A 155 -3.59 8.02 10.43
CA LYS A 155 -4.02 8.68 11.66
C LYS A 155 -5.18 9.63 11.34
N LEU A 156 -6.31 9.43 12.04
CA LEU A 156 -7.45 10.35 12.01
C LEU A 156 -7.19 11.49 13.00
N LEU A 157 -7.21 12.69 12.49
CA LEU A 157 -6.89 13.91 13.22
C LEU A 157 -8.12 14.81 13.31
N ASP A 158 -8.18 15.68 14.32
CA ASP A 158 -9.12 16.78 14.37
C ASP A 158 -8.47 18.05 13.81
N GLY A 159 -9.26 18.87 13.13
CA GLY A 159 -8.80 20.13 12.56
C GLY A 159 -9.88 21.21 12.54
N SER A 160 -9.49 22.40 12.06
CA SER A 160 -10.35 23.56 11.94
C SER A 160 -10.09 24.27 10.59
N PRO A 161 -11.12 24.81 9.92
CA PRO A 161 -10.92 25.59 8.71
C PRO A 161 -10.21 26.94 8.98
N ILE A 162 -10.26 27.41 10.22
CA ILE A 162 -9.64 28.66 10.67
C ILE A 162 -8.63 28.42 11.80
N LYS A 163 -7.64 29.30 11.92
CA LYS A 163 -6.67 29.27 13.01
C LYS A 163 -7.35 29.51 14.35
N THR A 164 -7.06 28.69 15.35
CA THR A 164 -7.54 28.83 16.72
C THR A 164 -6.37 28.67 17.69
N LYS A 165 -6.61 28.86 19.00
CA LYS A 165 -5.59 28.60 20.02
C LYS A 165 -5.16 27.12 20.06
N LYS A 166 -6.08 26.18 19.78
CA LYS A 166 -5.83 24.74 19.76
C LYS A 166 -5.25 24.28 18.43
N TYR A 167 -5.86 24.72 17.32
CA TYR A 167 -5.44 24.38 15.96
C TYR A 167 -4.64 25.55 15.40
N ASN A 168 -3.35 25.57 15.67
CA ASN A 168 -2.46 26.70 15.45
C ASN A 168 -1.39 26.46 14.36
N GLN A 169 -1.31 25.23 13.85
CA GLN A 169 -0.42 24.84 12.75
C GLN A 169 -1.22 24.54 11.49
N ALA A 170 -0.73 24.97 10.33
CA ALA A 170 -1.43 24.74 9.07
C ALA A 170 -0.71 23.72 8.17
N LEU A 171 -1.50 22.95 7.42
CA LEU A 171 -1.03 22.31 6.20
C LEU A 171 -1.08 23.36 5.08
N TYR A 172 0.08 23.75 4.57
CA TYR A 172 0.19 24.78 3.55
C TYR A 172 0.23 24.19 2.13
N THR A 173 -0.44 24.87 1.17
CA THR A 173 -0.28 24.57 -0.26
C THR A 173 1.16 24.78 -0.70
N LEU A 174 1.52 24.18 -1.84
CA LEU A 174 2.72 24.58 -2.57
C LEU A 174 2.67 26.10 -2.83
N PRO A 175 3.80 26.85 -2.62
CA PRO A 175 3.85 28.28 -2.90
C PRO A 175 3.50 28.61 -4.36
N VAL A 176 2.80 29.72 -4.57
CA VAL A 176 2.35 30.14 -5.92
C VAL A 176 3.50 30.46 -6.88
N ASP A 177 4.70 30.77 -6.37
CA ASP A 177 5.88 31.05 -7.16
C ASP A 177 6.47 29.80 -7.86
N GLU A 178 5.98 28.60 -7.53
CA GLU A 178 6.41 27.38 -8.21
C GLU A 178 5.27 26.45 -8.68
N ILE A 179 4.02 26.87 -8.53
CA ILE A 179 2.86 25.99 -8.82
C ILE A 179 2.83 25.51 -10.29
N ASN A 180 3.37 26.30 -11.22
CA ASN A 180 3.45 26.01 -12.65
C ASN A 180 4.83 25.51 -13.11
N LEU A 181 5.76 25.28 -12.18
CA LEU A 181 7.10 24.82 -12.50
C LEU A 181 7.19 23.30 -12.40
N THR A 182 7.92 22.66 -13.32
CA THR A 182 8.37 21.29 -13.14
C THR A 182 9.34 21.21 -11.96
N LEU A 183 9.68 19.99 -11.51
CA LEU A 183 10.67 19.82 -10.44
C LEU A 183 12.05 20.33 -10.86
N GLU A 184 12.46 20.08 -12.10
CA GLU A 184 13.74 20.52 -12.69
C GLU A 184 13.81 22.04 -12.76
N GLN A 185 12.72 22.70 -13.21
CA GLN A 185 12.63 24.16 -13.26
C GLN A 185 12.71 24.75 -11.84
N ALA A 186 12.00 24.14 -10.87
CA ALA A 186 12.04 24.60 -9.49
C ALA A 186 13.43 24.42 -8.85
N GLU A 187 14.15 23.33 -9.13
CA GLU A 187 15.52 23.15 -8.67
C GLU A 187 16.48 24.19 -9.26
N ALA A 188 16.33 24.54 -10.55
CA ALA A 188 17.15 25.59 -11.20
C ALA A 188 16.92 26.97 -10.57
N LEU A 189 15.73 27.26 -10.05
CA LEU A 189 15.34 28.53 -9.41
C LEU A 189 15.42 28.48 -7.88
N LYS A 190 15.98 27.43 -7.30
CA LYS A 190 15.97 27.11 -5.87
C LYS A 190 16.18 28.29 -4.91
N PRO A 191 17.20 29.16 -5.06
CA PRO A 191 17.42 30.26 -4.14
C PRO A 191 16.31 31.32 -4.14
N GLN A 192 15.45 31.34 -5.16
CA GLN A 192 14.42 32.38 -5.38
C GLN A 192 13.03 31.94 -4.90
N LEU A 193 12.86 30.63 -4.60
CA LEU A 193 11.56 30.06 -4.32
C LEU A 193 11.33 29.88 -2.82
N ILE A 194 10.14 30.24 -2.37
CA ILE A 194 9.72 30.17 -0.97
C ILE A 194 9.83 28.76 -0.39
N ARG A 195 9.55 27.73 -1.19
CA ARG A 195 9.61 26.34 -0.73
C ARG A 195 10.94 25.98 -0.08
N TYR A 196 12.03 26.55 -0.52
CA TYR A 196 13.39 26.27 -0.04
C TYR A 196 13.88 27.22 1.06
N SER A 197 13.07 28.25 1.41
CA SER A 197 13.54 29.34 2.27
C SER A 197 13.48 29.03 3.77
N TYR A 198 12.67 28.04 4.19
CA TYR A 198 12.40 27.80 5.61
C TYR A 198 12.56 26.34 6.00
N THR A 199 13.07 26.12 7.20
CA THR A 199 13.05 24.84 7.90
C THR A 199 11.65 24.57 8.49
N ARG A 200 11.38 23.33 8.90
CA ARG A 200 10.14 22.98 9.61
C ARG A 200 9.94 23.85 10.83
N GLN A 201 10.98 24.05 11.65
CA GLN A 201 10.91 24.84 12.88
C GLN A 201 10.51 26.28 12.60
N GLN A 202 11.13 26.93 11.61
CA GLN A 202 10.75 28.30 11.20
C GLN A 202 9.29 28.38 10.71
N ILE A 203 8.79 27.36 10.04
CA ILE A 203 7.39 27.29 9.61
C ILE A 203 6.45 27.11 10.80
N ILE A 204 6.81 26.26 11.77
CA ILE A 204 6.09 26.08 13.05
C ILE A 204 6.06 27.39 13.84
N ASP A 205 7.17 28.13 13.88
CA ASP A 205 7.29 29.45 14.51
C ASP A 205 6.56 30.56 13.77
N GLY A 206 5.96 30.24 12.61
CA GLY A 206 5.04 31.15 11.91
C GLY A 206 5.60 31.85 10.68
N ALA A 207 6.73 31.46 10.13
CA ALA A 207 7.34 32.10 8.95
C ALA A 207 6.39 32.21 7.73
N LEU A 208 5.39 31.33 7.63
CA LEU A 208 4.42 31.32 6.53
C LEU A 208 3.06 31.96 6.90
N ILE A 209 2.80 32.34 8.15
CA ILE A 209 1.47 32.81 8.59
C ILE A 209 1.03 34.08 7.83
N HIS A 210 1.95 35.00 7.57
CA HIS A 210 1.68 36.25 6.85
C HIS A 210 2.22 36.23 5.42
N ASN A 211 2.60 35.05 4.92
CA ASN A 211 3.10 34.93 3.56
C ASN A 211 1.93 34.69 2.59
N ASN A 212 1.61 35.71 1.79
CA ASN A 212 0.52 35.66 0.81
C ASN A 212 0.79 34.73 -0.40
N LYS A 213 1.98 34.15 -0.50
CA LYS A 213 2.32 33.18 -1.57
C LYS A 213 1.95 31.73 -1.21
N VAL A 214 1.53 31.46 0.02
CA VAL A 214 1.03 30.15 0.46
C VAL A 214 -0.37 30.27 1.05
N LYS A 215 -1.18 29.24 0.88
CA LYS A 215 -2.52 29.16 1.45
C LYS A 215 -2.57 28.06 2.49
N ALA A 216 -3.12 28.35 3.67
CA ALA A 216 -3.48 27.33 4.64
C ALA A 216 -4.69 26.54 4.13
N LEU A 217 -4.54 25.22 4.01
CA LEU A 217 -5.60 24.29 3.62
C LEU A 217 -6.49 23.93 4.80
N ILE A 218 -5.86 23.68 5.95
CA ILE A 218 -6.50 23.27 7.20
C ILE A 218 -5.58 23.58 8.37
N TRP A 219 -6.15 23.87 9.53
CA TRP A 219 -5.43 24.09 10.78
C TRP A 219 -5.56 22.87 11.71
N ILE A 220 -4.45 22.41 12.24
CA ILE A 220 -4.32 21.24 13.11
C ILE A 220 -3.45 21.59 14.32
N THR A 221 -3.31 20.67 15.26
CA THR A 221 -2.35 20.83 16.36
C THR A 221 -0.92 20.60 15.87
N GLU A 222 0.08 21.08 16.60
CA GLU A 222 1.50 20.83 16.29
C GLU A 222 1.84 19.34 16.29
N GLU A 223 1.32 18.58 17.27
CA GLU A 223 1.52 17.12 17.30
C GLU A 223 0.96 16.44 16.04
N ALA A 224 -0.24 16.86 15.63
CA ALA A 224 -0.85 16.36 14.38
C ALA A 224 -0.01 16.71 13.16
N LEU A 225 0.59 17.92 13.11
CA LEU A 225 1.49 18.29 12.01
C LEU A 225 2.71 17.37 11.94
N HIS A 226 3.34 17.06 13.08
CA HIS A 226 4.48 16.12 13.09
C HIS A 226 4.08 14.71 12.62
N ASP A 227 2.89 14.23 12.98
CA ASP A 227 2.39 12.94 12.51
C ASP A 227 2.14 12.92 11.00
N VAL A 228 1.48 13.95 10.47
CA VAL A 228 1.23 14.09 9.01
C VAL A 228 2.54 14.19 8.23
N LEU A 229 3.51 14.95 8.71
CA LEU A 229 4.83 15.07 8.07
C LEU A 229 5.65 13.77 8.10
N LEU A 230 5.37 12.88 9.05
CA LEU A 230 5.99 11.55 9.11
C LEU A 230 5.28 10.56 8.17
N GLN A 231 3.95 10.55 8.16
CA GLN A 231 3.15 9.60 7.37
C GLN A 231 2.97 10.01 5.89
N GLY A 232 3.07 11.31 5.59
CA GLY A 232 2.82 11.85 4.26
C GLY A 232 1.34 12.03 3.90
N THR A 233 0.43 11.61 4.77
CA THR A 233 -1.03 11.70 4.59
C THR A 233 -1.67 12.29 5.84
N GLY A 234 -2.55 13.27 5.67
CA GLY A 234 -3.42 13.84 6.70
C GLY A 234 -4.88 13.48 6.44
N VAL A 235 -5.48 12.70 7.33
CA VAL A 235 -6.92 12.44 7.35
C VAL A 235 -7.50 13.26 8.50
N VAL A 236 -8.25 14.32 8.17
CA VAL A 236 -8.64 15.33 9.14
C VAL A 236 -10.16 15.45 9.20
N LYS A 237 -10.71 15.28 10.40
CA LYS A 237 -12.13 15.54 10.67
C LYS A 237 -12.33 17.03 10.96
N VAL A 238 -13.19 17.64 10.16
CA VAL A 238 -13.50 19.08 10.20
C VAL A 238 -15.01 19.25 10.12
N GLU A 239 -15.63 19.85 11.14
CA GLU A 239 -17.08 20.13 11.16
C GLU A 239 -17.97 18.91 10.84
N GLY A 240 -17.49 17.71 11.19
CA GLY A 240 -18.19 16.43 10.95
C GLY A 240 -17.82 15.75 9.64
N GLU A 241 -17.12 16.41 8.72
CA GLU A 241 -16.65 15.84 7.46
C GLU A 241 -15.20 15.35 7.54
N ILE A 242 -14.85 14.38 6.72
CA ILE A 242 -13.47 13.89 6.57
C ILE A 242 -12.85 14.51 5.32
N ARG A 243 -11.74 15.21 5.52
CA ARG A 243 -10.93 15.79 4.44
C ARG A 243 -9.57 15.10 4.40
N TYR A 244 -9.05 14.93 3.19
CA TYR A 244 -7.80 14.22 2.94
C TYR A 244 -6.76 15.15 2.37
N PHE A 245 -5.56 15.08 2.91
CA PHE A 245 -4.41 15.88 2.49
C PHE A 245 -3.23 14.95 2.24
N ASN A 246 -2.51 15.17 1.16
CA ASN A 246 -1.31 14.40 0.85
C ASN A 246 -0.12 15.34 0.64
N VAL A 247 1.07 14.85 0.92
CA VAL A 247 2.31 15.58 0.64
C VAL A 247 2.45 15.82 -0.86
N HIS A 248 2.90 17.02 -1.23
CA HIS A 248 3.15 17.42 -2.61
C HIS A 248 4.65 17.51 -2.87
N ARG A 249 5.31 18.58 -2.42
CA ARG A 249 6.76 18.81 -2.54
C ARG A 249 7.35 19.17 -1.18
N ASN A 250 8.58 18.76 -0.92
CA ASN A 250 9.27 19.14 0.32
C ASN A 250 10.23 20.32 0.10
N ASN A 251 10.74 20.87 1.19
CA ASN A 251 11.71 21.97 1.19
C ASN A 251 13.13 21.58 0.82
N ALA A 252 13.35 20.41 0.21
CA ALA A 252 14.62 19.83 -0.19
C ALA A 252 15.65 19.63 0.96
N ILE A 253 15.22 19.72 2.22
CA ILE A 253 16.01 19.30 3.36
C ILE A 253 15.87 17.79 3.52
N ALA A 254 16.98 17.07 3.57
CA ALA A 254 17.00 15.63 3.76
C ALA A 254 16.42 15.25 5.14
N TYR A 255 15.89 14.03 5.24
CA TYR A 255 15.53 13.47 6.55
C TYR A 255 16.81 13.14 7.31
N ASP A 256 16.91 13.62 8.54
CA ASP A 256 18.07 13.40 9.39
C ASP A 256 17.77 12.26 10.38
N TYR A 257 18.42 11.12 10.20
CA TYR A 257 18.26 9.94 11.05
C TYR A 257 18.92 10.09 12.44
N ALA A 258 19.71 11.14 12.66
CA ALA A 258 20.36 11.41 13.94
C ALA A 258 19.45 12.17 14.93
N VAL A 259 18.36 12.78 14.44
CA VAL A 259 17.44 13.56 15.26
C VAL A 259 16.03 12.97 15.31
N GLY A 260 15.27 13.31 16.32
CA GLY A 260 13.90 12.83 16.49
C GLY A 260 12.91 13.40 15.47
N LYS A 261 11.70 12.86 15.46
CA LYS A 261 10.66 13.27 14.48
C LYS A 261 10.29 14.76 14.60
N ARG A 262 10.46 15.37 15.78
CA ARG A 262 10.10 16.78 16.03
C ARG A 262 11.21 17.76 15.63
N GLU A 263 12.46 17.31 15.66
CA GLU A 263 13.65 18.13 15.36
C GLU A 263 13.99 18.16 13.86
N GLN A 264 13.25 17.41 13.02
CA GLN A 264 13.49 17.37 11.58
C GLN A 264 13.35 18.74 10.93
N GLY A 265 14.35 19.17 10.15
CA GLY A 265 14.27 20.39 9.33
C GLY A 265 13.37 20.22 8.09
N ARG A 266 13.16 18.98 7.66
CA ARG A 266 12.36 18.65 6.48
C ARG A 266 10.89 18.99 6.68
N TYR A 267 10.30 19.77 5.74
CA TYR A 267 8.89 20.13 5.70
C TYR A 267 8.30 19.75 4.35
N TRP A 268 7.05 19.28 4.34
CA TRP A 268 6.26 19.02 3.13
C TRP A 268 5.16 20.06 2.99
N TYR A 269 4.97 20.56 1.78
CA TYR A 269 3.77 21.26 1.37
C TYR A 269 2.72 20.26 0.95
N PHE A 270 1.45 20.65 0.96
CA PHE A 270 0.33 19.72 0.84
C PHE A 270 -0.61 20.09 -0.29
N ILE A 271 -1.40 19.12 -0.69
CA ILE A 271 -2.56 19.26 -1.56
C ILE A 271 -3.73 18.50 -0.95
N GLU A 272 -4.94 19.06 -1.09
CA GLU A 272 -6.16 18.33 -0.76
C GLU A 272 -6.47 17.31 -1.84
N VAL A 273 -6.87 16.12 -1.43
CA VAL A 273 -7.07 14.96 -2.31
C VAL A 273 -8.39 14.26 -1.96
N PRO A 274 -8.97 13.46 -2.89
CA PRO A 274 -10.30 12.88 -2.67
C PRO A 274 -10.32 11.71 -1.69
N SER A 275 -9.17 11.11 -1.34
CA SER A 275 -9.05 9.91 -0.52
C SER A 275 -7.65 9.76 0.05
N ILE A 276 -7.40 8.69 0.82
CA ILE A 276 -6.05 8.22 1.12
C ILE A 276 -5.37 7.86 -0.21
N MET A 277 -4.18 8.39 -0.46
CA MET A 277 -3.44 8.17 -1.71
C MET A 277 -2.36 7.12 -1.48
N GLY A 278 -2.34 6.10 -2.33
CA GLY A 278 -1.37 5.02 -2.35
C GLY A 278 -0.25 5.23 -3.37
N TYR A 279 0.07 4.17 -4.11
CA TYR A 279 1.16 4.19 -5.08
C TYR A 279 0.95 5.24 -6.17
N GLY A 280 2.05 5.84 -6.59
CA GLY A 280 2.13 6.79 -7.71
C GLY A 280 3.36 7.67 -7.61
N GLN A 281 4.08 7.85 -8.73
CA GLN A 281 5.31 8.62 -8.79
C GLN A 281 5.06 10.13 -8.69
N LYS A 282 3.97 10.61 -9.28
CA LYS A 282 3.56 12.02 -9.24
C LYS A 282 2.26 12.15 -8.46
N GLN A 283 2.10 13.27 -7.78
CA GLN A 283 0.93 13.51 -6.92
C GLN A 283 -0.41 13.39 -7.68
N GLU A 284 -0.46 13.88 -8.89
CA GLU A 284 -1.65 13.90 -9.76
C GLU A 284 -2.05 12.49 -10.27
N ASN A 285 -1.12 11.54 -10.22
CA ASN A 285 -1.34 10.17 -10.71
C ASN A 285 -1.51 9.13 -9.61
N LYS A 286 -1.40 9.53 -8.32
CA LYS A 286 -1.50 8.56 -7.22
C LYS A 286 -2.85 7.83 -7.21
N ILE A 287 -2.82 6.55 -6.87
CA ILE A 287 -4.01 5.72 -6.76
C ILE A 287 -4.79 6.12 -5.50
N ALA A 288 -6.06 6.49 -5.65
CA ALA A 288 -6.96 6.72 -4.52
C ALA A 288 -7.37 5.37 -3.91
N LEU A 289 -6.94 5.13 -2.68
CA LEU A 289 -7.13 3.88 -1.96
C LEU A 289 -8.49 3.79 -1.28
N LYS A 290 -8.90 2.55 -1.00
CA LYS A 290 -10.09 2.20 -0.21
C LYS A 290 -9.71 1.26 0.93
N PRO A 291 -10.03 1.58 2.18
CA PRO A 291 -9.81 0.68 3.31
C PRO A 291 -10.49 -0.69 3.10
N GLN A 292 -9.96 -1.71 3.74
CA GLN A 292 -10.44 -3.09 3.73
C GLN A 292 -10.31 -3.86 2.41
N VAL A 293 -10.02 -3.17 1.28
CA VAL A 293 -9.84 -3.77 -0.06
C VAL A 293 -8.49 -3.42 -0.69
N THR A 294 -7.67 -2.60 -0.03
CA THR A 294 -6.32 -2.25 -0.49
C THR A 294 -5.27 -3.08 0.20
N PHE A 295 -4.38 -3.66 -0.59
CA PHE A 295 -3.12 -4.21 -0.12
C PHE A 295 -1.93 -3.35 -0.57
N ALA A 296 -0.96 -3.23 0.33
CA ALA A 296 0.40 -2.81 0.01
C ALA A 296 1.31 -4.05 -0.02
N GLY A 297 2.31 -4.04 -0.89
CA GLY A 297 3.23 -5.15 -1.05
C GLY A 297 4.42 -4.80 -1.93
N ASN A 298 5.18 -5.82 -2.35
CA ASN A 298 6.32 -5.66 -3.25
C ASN A 298 5.86 -5.41 -4.69
N VAL A 299 5.49 -4.18 -4.99
CA VAL A 299 5.01 -3.77 -6.32
C VAL A 299 6.07 -4.01 -7.40
N LYS A 300 7.37 -3.86 -7.07
CA LYS A 300 8.49 -4.09 -7.99
C LYS A 300 8.53 -5.53 -8.53
N GLN A 301 8.14 -6.52 -7.73
CA GLN A 301 8.16 -7.93 -8.13
C GLN A 301 6.76 -8.43 -8.52
N LEU A 302 5.73 -8.04 -7.79
CA LEU A 302 4.35 -8.49 -8.03
C LEU A 302 3.65 -7.69 -9.17
N GLY A 303 4.01 -6.43 -9.37
CA GLY A 303 3.28 -5.49 -10.24
C GLY A 303 1.95 -5.04 -9.63
N LEU A 304 1.50 -3.82 -9.95
CA LEU A 304 0.21 -3.30 -9.49
C LEU A 304 -1.00 -4.06 -10.04
N GLY A 305 -2.14 -3.87 -9.40
CA GLY A 305 -3.45 -4.34 -9.88
C GLY A 305 -3.73 -5.82 -9.63
N LYS A 306 -2.86 -6.54 -8.93
CA LYS A 306 -3.10 -7.95 -8.62
C LYS A 306 -4.24 -8.06 -7.62
N LEU A 307 -5.26 -8.85 -7.98
CA LEU A 307 -6.34 -9.22 -7.07
C LEU A 307 -5.87 -10.38 -6.20
N PHE A 308 -5.82 -10.17 -4.91
CA PHE A 308 -5.51 -11.21 -3.94
C PHE A 308 -6.73 -11.57 -3.11
N MET A 309 -6.90 -12.87 -2.84
CA MET A 309 -7.74 -13.38 -1.77
C MET A 309 -6.84 -13.79 -0.62
N VAL A 310 -7.21 -13.42 0.60
CA VAL A 310 -6.60 -13.91 1.83
C VAL A 310 -7.64 -14.65 2.66
N SER A 311 -7.28 -15.81 3.22
CA SER A 311 -8.16 -16.64 4.03
C SER A 311 -7.50 -17.02 5.35
N TYR A 312 -8.29 -16.94 6.43
CA TYR A 312 -7.84 -17.19 7.79
C TYR A 312 -9.00 -17.63 8.68
N GLU A 313 -8.68 -18.25 9.78
CA GLU A 313 -9.65 -18.62 10.79
C GLU A 313 -9.97 -17.44 11.74
N ARG A 314 -11.24 -17.20 12.01
CA ARG A 314 -11.74 -16.26 12.99
C ARG A 314 -12.96 -16.83 13.71
N ASN A 315 -12.89 -17.01 15.03
CA ASN A 315 -13.98 -17.58 15.85
C ASN A 315 -14.43 -18.97 15.35
N ASN A 316 -13.51 -19.85 14.97
CA ASN A 316 -13.76 -21.17 14.38
C ASN A 316 -14.50 -21.14 13.03
N GLU A 317 -14.52 -20.00 12.35
CA GLU A 317 -15.02 -19.87 10.98
C GLU A 317 -13.86 -19.50 10.04
N ASN A 318 -13.76 -20.16 8.90
CA ASN A 318 -12.86 -19.75 7.83
C ASN A 318 -13.43 -18.55 7.09
N ILE A 319 -12.74 -17.45 7.20
CA ILE A 319 -13.08 -16.17 6.60
C ILE A 319 -12.17 -15.93 5.39
N SER A 320 -12.75 -15.51 4.27
CA SER A 320 -12.02 -15.05 3.10
C SER A 320 -12.38 -13.59 2.80
N ARG A 321 -11.40 -12.85 2.33
CA ARG A 321 -11.59 -11.48 1.82
C ARG A 321 -10.72 -11.24 0.61
N VAL A 322 -11.14 -10.31 -0.23
CA VAL A 322 -10.43 -9.94 -1.45
C VAL A 322 -9.98 -8.49 -1.41
N GLY A 323 -8.86 -8.21 -2.04
CA GLY A 323 -8.31 -6.86 -2.17
C GLY A 323 -7.32 -6.76 -3.32
N ILE A 324 -6.99 -5.53 -3.70
CA ILE A 324 -6.12 -5.21 -4.83
C ILE A 324 -4.80 -4.65 -4.30
N LEU A 325 -3.69 -5.12 -4.87
CA LEU A 325 -2.37 -4.53 -4.65
C LEU A 325 -2.30 -3.18 -5.37
N ALA A 326 -2.43 -2.10 -4.61
CA ALA A 326 -2.51 -0.74 -5.11
C ALA A 326 -1.61 0.24 -4.32
N ASP A 327 -0.81 -0.27 -3.39
CA ASP A 327 0.09 0.52 -2.57
C ASP A 327 1.43 -0.19 -2.36
N GLN A 328 2.43 0.59 -1.95
CA GLN A 328 3.77 0.10 -1.61
C GLN A 328 4.28 0.81 -0.36
N GLY A 329 5.00 0.10 0.48
CA GLY A 329 5.75 0.66 1.60
C GLY A 329 7.25 0.37 1.47
N GLY A 330 8.10 1.17 2.11
CA GLY A 330 9.55 0.98 2.09
C GLY A 330 10.06 -0.34 2.68
N ALA A 331 9.19 -1.10 3.36
CA ALA A 331 9.52 -2.39 3.97
C ALA A 331 9.39 -3.59 3.00
N PHE A 332 8.97 -3.37 1.75
CA PHE A 332 8.65 -4.46 0.81
C PHE A 332 9.75 -4.77 -0.20
N ASP A 333 10.88 -4.07 -0.18
CA ASP A 333 11.99 -4.40 -1.07
C ASP A 333 12.51 -5.81 -0.77
N GLY A 334 12.52 -6.67 -1.80
CA GLY A 334 12.87 -8.09 -1.66
C GLY A 334 11.90 -8.97 -0.83
N ASN A 335 10.73 -8.46 -0.44
CA ASN A 335 9.77 -9.13 0.43
C ASN A 335 8.67 -9.84 -0.40
N LEU A 336 8.77 -11.16 -0.52
CA LEU A 336 7.76 -12.03 -1.16
C LEU A 336 7.10 -12.99 -0.15
N PHE A 337 6.86 -12.50 1.05
CA PHE A 337 6.20 -13.28 2.11
C PHE A 337 5.11 -12.48 2.85
N GLN A 338 4.83 -11.24 2.42
CA GLN A 338 3.96 -10.33 3.18
C GLN A 338 3.03 -9.52 2.28
N LEU A 339 1.81 -9.33 2.74
CA LEU A 339 0.91 -8.24 2.34
C LEU A 339 0.57 -7.38 3.56
N ASP A 340 0.37 -6.09 3.33
CA ASP A 340 -0.06 -5.13 4.35
C ASP A 340 -1.43 -4.56 3.98
N MET A 341 -2.43 -4.76 4.83
CA MET A 341 -3.81 -4.38 4.53
C MET A 341 -4.13 -3.01 5.12
N LEU A 342 -4.59 -2.08 4.27
CA LEU A 342 -5.16 -0.81 4.74
C LEU A 342 -6.48 -1.06 5.44
N VAL A 343 -6.52 -0.92 6.76
CA VAL A 343 -7.73 -1.24 7.52
C VAL A 343 -8.69 -0.06 7.67
N ASN A 344 -8.22 1.13 7.99
CA ASN A 344 -9.03 2.37 8.08
C ASN A 344 -8.14 3.55 8.53
N SER A 345 -8.81 4.63 9.00
CA SER A 345 -8.18 5.72 9.75
C SER A 345 -8.60 5.64 11.22
N TYR A 346 -7.66 5.82 12.14
CA TYR A 346 -7.89 5.72 13.59
C TYR A 346 -7.24 6.88 14.33
N THR A 347 -7.81 7.27 15.45
CA THR A 347 -7.29 8.37 16.29
C THR A 347 -5.94 8.03 16.95
N GLY A 348 -5.63 6.75 17.08
CA GLY A 348 -4.36 6.28 17.62
C GLY A 348 -4.32 4.76 17.80
N TRP A 349 -3.24 4.28 18.41
CA TRP A 349 -2.98 2.85 18.59
C TRP A 349 -4.09 2.10 19.33
N ASN A 350 -4.63 2.66 20.41
CA ASN A 350 -5.66 1.98 21.21
C ASN A 350 -6.95 1.77 20.41
N ASP A 351 -7.36 2.78 19.63
CA ASP A 351 -8.53 2.73 18.77
C ASP A 351 -8.31 1.71 17.63
N TYR A 352 -7.17 1.78 16.95
CA TYR A 352 -6.74 0.82 15.95
C TYR A 352 -6.73 -0.63 16.51
N TYR A 353 -6.06 -0.84 17.65
CA TYR A 353 -5.92 -2.18 18.24
C TYR A 353 -7.27 -2.78 18.63
N LYS A 354 -8.15 -1.97 19.28
CA LYS A 354 -9.49 -2.41 19.66
C LYS A 354 -10.31 -2.87 18.45
N ALA A 355 -10.23 -2.12 17.34
CA ALA A 355 -10.98 -2.43 16.12
C ALA A 355 -10.41 -3.66 15.37
N ASN A 356 -9.10 -3.91 15.42
CA ASN A 356 -8.43 -4.87 14.53
C ASN A 356 -7.79 -6.06 15.24
N LYS A 357 -7.88 -6.19 16.58
CA LYS A 357 -7.28 -7.29 17.35
C LYS A 357 -7.75 -8.71 16.95
N HIS A 358 -8.86 -8.78 16.24
CA HIS A 358 -9.42 -10.04 15.71
C HIS A 358 -8.83 -10.46 14.36
N LEU A 359 -8.04 -9.60 13.72
CA LEU A 359 -7.38 -9.91 12.46
C LEU A 359 -6.08 -10.69 12.74
N PRO A 360 -5.82 -11.77 12.01
CA PRO A 360 -4.66 -12.63 12.23
C PRO A 360 -3.37 -11.99 11.73
N ASP A 361 -2.23 -12.52 12.19
CA ASP A 361 -0.90 -12.16 11.67
C ASP A 361 -0.52 -12.98 10.43
N TYR A 362 -1.20 -14.10 10.18
CA TYR A 362 -0.94 -14.99 9.05
C TYR A 362 -2.22 -15.35 8.32
N ALA A 363 -2.13 -15.54 7.00
CA ALA A 363 -3.25 -15.95 6.17
C ALA A 363 -2.75 -16.76 4.97
N LYS A 364 -3.52 -17.76 4.53
CA LYS A 364 -3.36 -18.29 3.17
C LYS A 364 -3.68 -17.22 2.17
N ALA A 365 -2.95 -17.15 1.06
CA ALA A 365 -3.16 -16.13 0.05
C ALA A 365 -3.17 -16.74 -1.35
N TRP A 366 -4.03 -16.22 -2.21
CA TRP A 366 -4.12 -16.59 -3.63
C TRP A 366 -4.13 -15.34 -4.50
N LEU A 367 -3.32 -15.36 -5.56
CA LEU A 367 -3.54 -14.48 -6.68
C LEU A 367 -4.76 -14.99 -7.45
N MET A 368 -5.68 -14.09 -7.79
CA MET A 368 -6.89 -14.38 -8.53
C MET A 368 -6.86 -13.75 -9.92
N LEU A 369 -7.14 -14.52 -10.93
CA LEU A 369 -7.30 -14.06 -12.33
C LEU A 369 -8.63 -14.55 -12.87
N VAL A 370 -9.38 -13.66 -13.53
CA VAL A 370 -10.62 -14.06 -14.19
C VAL A 370 -10.32 -15.05 -15.33
N LYS A 371 -11.14 -16.08 -15.45
CA LYS A 371 -11.03 -17.14 -16.48
C LYS A 371 -11.23 -16.63 -17.90
#